data_9c070576a753efeec6665ce0d2187c50
#
_entry.id   9c070576a753efeec6665ce0d2187c50
#
_cell.length_a   1.000
_cell.length_b   1.000
_cell.length_c   1.000
_cell.angle_alpha   90.00
_cell.angle_beta   90.00
_cell.angle_gamma   90.00
#
_symmetry.space_group_name_H-M   'P 1'
#
loop_
_entity.id
_entity.type
_entity.pdbx_description
1 polymer ?
#
loop_
_entity_poly.entity_id
_entity_poly.type
_entity_poly.pdbx_seq_one_letter_code
_entity_poly.pdbx_strand_id
1 'polypeptide(L)'
;MDRETVSSDIKLAAEVDIDHSYSPGMSSVSQATLALLLALDLVHAKDITIVGRGHAVQNLAKYLTLGNATVTVAHSKTKSLLQATMNRDVVIYATPTITKDISYNTRDLVIDLGNSVPHPDRFNCPYVNRIGQLTVSVLLNRFARKEHRT
;
A
#
# COMPACT_ATOMS: atom_id res chain seq x y z
N MET A 1 5.04 -2.08 -20.12
CA MET A 1 6.13 -2.19 -19.13
C MET A 1 6.49 -3.66 -18.99
N ASP A 2 7.72 -4.02 -19.19
CA ASP A 2 8.14 -5.40 -19.05
C ASP A 2 8.53 -5.72 -17.60
N ARG A 3 8.75 -7.02 -17.33
CA ARG A 3 9.07 -7.50 -15.98
C ARG A 3 10.38 -6.95 -15.44
N GLU A 4 11.37 -6.82 -16.30
CA GLU A 4 12.70 -6.39 -15.89
C GLU A 4 12.70 -4.93 -15.50
N THR A 5 12.00 -4.10 -16.26
CA THR A 5 11.85 -2.66 -15.95
C THR A 5 11.16 -2.47 -14.60
N VAL A 6 10.05 -3.18 -14.36
CA VAL A 6 9.32 -3.09 -13.10
C VAL A 6 10.19 -3.57 -11.92
N SER A 7 10.90 -4.69 -12.08
CA SER A 7 11.81 -5.21 -11.06
C SER A 7 12.98 -4.26 -10.78
N SER A 8 13.52 -3.63 -11.82
CA SER A 8 14.61 -2.66 -11.68
C SER A 8 14.14 -1.40 -10.94
N ASP A 9 12.95 -0.90 -11.27
CA ASP A 9 12.37 0.27 -10.61
C ASP A 9 12.15 0.02 -9.12
N ILE A 10 11.72 -1.17 -8.75
CA ILE A 10 11.56 -1.53 -7.34
C ILE A 10 12.89 -1.65 -6.62
N LYS A 11 13.86 -2.30 -7.22
CA LYS A 11 15.20 -2.39 -6.63
C LYS A 11 15.78 -1.01 -6.41
N LEU A 12 15.64 -0.13 -7.39
CA LEU A 12 16.13 1.23 -7.30
C LEU A 12 15.40 2.00 -6.20
N ALA A 13 14.07 1.90 -6.12
CA ALA A 13 13.29 2.53 -5.08
C ALA A 13 13.64 1.98 -3.69
N ALA A 14 13.83 0.66 -3.57
CA ALA A 14 14.22 0.04 -2.30
C ALA A 14 15.61 0.47 -1.87
N GLU A 15 16.56 0.59 -2.79
CA GLU A 15 17.91 1.08 -2.49
C GLU A 15 17.91 2.53 -2.01
N VAL A 16 17.10 3.37 -2.64
CA VAL A 16 16.93 4.77 -2.23
C VAL A 16 16.30 4.85 -0.83
N ASP A 17 15.30 4.02 -0.56
CA ASP A 17 14.59 4.04 0.72
C ASP A 17 15.41 3.45 1.87
N ILE A 18 16.38 2.60 1.59
CA ILE A 18 17.31 2.09 2.60
C ILE A 18 18.20 3.21 3.14
N ASP A 19 18.48 4.22 2.33
CA ASP A 19 19.20 5.40 2.79
C ASP A 19 18.25 6.33 3.54
N HIS A 20 18.29 6.27 4.85
CA HIS A 20 17.42 7.02 5.75
C HIS A 20 17.48 8.54 5.56
N SER A 21 18.45 9.06 4.82
CA SER A 21 18.54 10.49 4.53
C SER A 21 17.40 10.98 3.64
N TYR A 22 16.79 10.09 2.85
CA TYR A 22 15.69 10.43 1.93
C TYR A 22 14.30 10.28 2.56
N SER A 23 14.17 9.53 3.64
CA SER A 23 12.88 9.24 4.26
C SER A 23 12.97 9.31 5.79
N PRO A 24 13.36 10.46 6.35
CA PRO A 24 13.52 10.58 7.79
C PRO A 24 12.19 10.37 8.52
N GLY A 25 12.25 9.63 9.62
CA GLY A 25 11.08 9.35 10.46
C GLY A 25 10.18 8.24 9.96
N MET A 26 10.52 7.57 8.85
CA MET A 26 9.75 6.42 8.38
C MET A 26 10.30 5.11 8.93
N SER A 27 9.41 4.19 9.30
CA SER A 27 9.79 2.82 9.63
C SER A 27 10.21 2.05 8.37
N SER A 28 10.90 0.92 8.55
CA SER A 28 11.27 0.04 7.43
C SER A 28 10.04 -0.43 6.65
N VAL A 29 8.95 -0.71 7.37
CA VAL A 29 7.69 -1.15 6.76
C VAL A 29 7.09 -0.04 5.91
N SER A 30 7.07 1.19 6.41
CA SER A 30 6.58 2.34 5.64
C SER A 30 7.43 2.60 4.40
N GLN A 31 8.75 2.49 4.52
CA GLN A 31 9.65 2.66 3.37
C GLN A 31 9.38 1.60 2.30
N ALA A 32 9.24 0.34 2.71
CA ALA A 32 8.93 -0.75 1.78
C ALA A 32 7.56 -0.56 1.12
N THR A 33 6.57 -0.12 1.87
CA THR A 33 5.23 0.18 1.36
C THR A 33 5.27 1.30 0.33
N LEU A 34 5.96 2.39 0.64
CA LEU A 34 6.12 3.52 -0.28
C LEU A 34 6.84 3.08 -1.56
N ALA A 35 7.94 2.33 -1.43
CA ALA A 35 8.69 1.83 -2.57
C ALA A 35 7.82 0.96 -3.49
N LEU A 36 7.03 0.08 -2.91
CA LEU A 36 6.11 -0.77 -3.66
C LEU A 36 5.09 0.07 -4.45
N LEU A 37 4.45 1.03 -3.80
CA LEU A 37 3.44 1.86 -4.43
C LEU A 37 4.02 2.74 -5.53
N LEU A 38 5.21 3.31 -5.33
CA LEU A 38 5.90 4.09 -6.35
C LEU A 38 6.25 3.23 -7.57
N ALA A 39 6.76 2.03 -7.35
CA ALA A 39 7.14 1.12 -8.42
C ALA A 39 5.94 0.62 -9.22
N LEU A 40 4.77 0.52 -8.59
CA LEU A 40 3.52 0.13 -9.26
C LEU A 40 2.76 1.32 -9.85
N ASP A 41 3.30 2.53 -9.72
CA ASP A 41 2.65 3.76 -10.17
C ASP A 41 1.27 3.96 -9.50
N LEU A 42 1.22 3.69 -8.19
CA LEU A 42 -0.01 3.77 -7.40
C LEU A 42 0.05 4.90 -6.35
N VAL A 43 0.71 6.01 -6.67
CA VAL A 43 0.79 7.17 -5.77
C VAL A 43 0.19 8.40 -6.43
N HIS A 44 0.71 8.82 -7.58
CA HIS A 44 0.28 10.05 -8.25
C HIS A 44 -1.20 9.98 -8.63
N ALA A 45 -1.96 10.96 -8.19
CA ALA A 45 -3.40 11.11 -8.46
C ALA A 45 -4.25 9.92 -7.97
N LYS A 46 -3.78 9.21 -6.94
CA LYS A 46 -4.50 8.06 -6.35
C LYS A 46 -5.16 8.44 -5.03
N ASP A 47 -6.32 7.82 -4.77
CA ASP A 47 -7.01 7.90 -3.49
C ASP A 47 -6.55 6.74 -2.61
N ILE A 48 -5.85 7.05 -1.53
CA ILE A 48 -5.25 6.06 -0.64
C ILE A 48 -5.79 6.24 0.77
N THR A 49 -6.28 5.17 1.37
CA THR A 49 -6.64 5.16 2.79
C THR A 49 -5.63 4.32 3.57
N ILE A 50 -5.12 4.89 4.66
CA ILE A 50 -4.30 4.18 5.64
C ILE A 50 -5.18 3.93 6.86
N VAL A 51 -5.39 2.67 7.21
CA VAL A 51 -6.14 2.29 8.41
C VAL A 51 -5.13 1.98 9.51
N GLY A 52 -4.99 2.90 10.45
CA GLY A 52 -3.99 2.85 11.52
C GLY A 52 -3.12 4.08 11.51
N ARG A 53 -2.58 4.43 12.66
CA ARG A 53 -1.71 5.61 12.82
C ARG A 53 -0.53 5.32 13.75
N GLY A 54 -0.19 4.05 13.91
CA GLY A 54 0.91 3.62 14.76
C GLY A 54 2.27 3.80 14.09
N HIS A 55 3.31 3.32 14.77
CA HIS A 55 4.70 3.48 14.33
C HIS A 55 4.96 2.86 12.97
N ALA A 56 4.30 1.73 12.64
CA ALA A 56 4.52 1.02 11.37
C ALA A 56 4.22 1.89 10.14
N VAL A 57 3.30 2.86 10.27
CA VAL A 57 2.91 3.75 9.17
C VAL A 57 3.27 5.21 9.45
N GLN A 58 4.18 5.44 10.41
CA GLN A 58 4.62 6.78 10.76
C GLN A 58 5.18 7.51 9.53
N ASN A 59 4.69 8.73 9.29
CA ASN A 59 5.07 9.61 8.17
C ASN A 59 4.74 9.07 6.76
N LEU A 60 4.12 7.90 6.64
CA LEU A 60 3.75 7.36 5.32
C LEU A 60 2.77 8.29 4.59
N ALA A 61 1.75 8.79 5.28
CA ALA A 61 0.77 9.72 4.70
C ALA A 61 1.45 10.97 4.14
N LYS A 62 2.43 11.50 4.86
CA LYS A 62 3.19 12.68 4.43
C LYS A 62 3.89 12.44 3.10
N TYR A 63 4.62 11.33 2.96
CA TYR A 63 5.36 11.05 1.74
C TYR A 63 4.46 10.68 0.57
N LEU A 64 3.34 10.01 0.82
CA LEU A 64 2.33 9.76 -0.22
C LEU A 64 1.71 11.06 -0.71
N THR A 65 1.41 11.98 0.19
CA THR A 65 0.86 13.30 -0.15
C THR A 65 1.88 14.11 -0.97
N LEU A 66 3.16 14.05 -0.62
CA LEU A 66 4.22 14.69 -1.40
C LEU A 66 4.31 14.10 -2.81
N GLY A 67 3.94 12.84 -3.00
CA GLY A 67 3.84 12.19 -4.31
C GLY A 67 2.53 12.45 -5.04
N ASN A 68 1.71 13.39 -4.55
CA ASN A 68 0.44 13.81 -5.15
C ASN A 68 -0.70 12.78 -5.00
N ALA A 69 -0.64 11.93 -4.00
CA ALA A 69 -1.79 11.12 -3.59
C ALA A 69 -2.74 11.94 -2.72
N THR A 70 -4.02 11.60 -2.75
CA THR A 70 -5.00 12.07 -1.77
C THR A 70 -5.09 11.00 -0.68
N VAL A 71 -4.72 11.34 0.54
CA VAL A 71 -4.57 10.36 1.62
C VAL A 71 -5.59 10.62 2.72
N THR A 72 -6.30 9.56 3.09
CA THR A 72 -7.18 9.52 4.25
C THR A 72 -6.54 8.63 5.31
N VAL A 73 -6.43 9.13 6.53
CA VAL A 73 -5.95 8.33 7.67
C VAL A 73 -7.14 7.99 8.56
N ALA A 74 -7.47 6.71 8.65
CA ALA A 74 -8.52 6.19 9.51
C ALA A 74 -7.93 5.48 10.71
N HIS A 75 -8.66 5.43 11.82
CA HIS A 75 -8.18 4.83 13.07
C HIS A 75 -9.37 4.39 13.92
N SER A 76 -9.12 3.94 15.15
CA SER A 76 -10.17 3.42 16.05
C SER A 76 -11.29 4.43 16.35
N LYS A 77 -11.02 5.72 16.24
CA LYS A 77 -12.00 6.79 16.49
C LYS A 77 -12.68 7.28 15.20
N THR A 78 -12.36 6.73 14.05
CA THR A 78 -13.00 7.10 12.79
C THR A 78 -14.48 6.72 12.83
N LYS A 79 -15.34 7.65 12.44
CA LYS A 79 -16.79 7.47 12.54
C LYS A 79 -17.29 6.31 11.69
N SER A 80 -16.83 6.20 10.44
CA SER A 80 -17.21 5.11 9.54
C SER A 80 -15.98 4.60 8.80
N LEU A 81 -15.50 3.43 9.20
CA LEU A 81 -14.40 2.77 8.52
C LEU A 81 -14.84 2.25 7.15
N LEU A 82 -16.11 1.87 7.03
CA LEU A 82 -16.69 1.46 5.75
C LEU A 82 -16.56 2.57 4.70
N GLN A 83 -16.96 3.80 5.05
CA GLN A 83 -16.85 4.93 4.12
C GLN A 83 -15.40 5.30 3.83
N ALA A 84 -14.52 5.24 4.84
CA ALA A 84 -13.12 5.58 4.66
C ALA A 84 -12.38 4.61 3.73
N THR A 85 -12.87 3.37 3.60
CA THR A 85 -12.27 2.34 2.76
C THR A 85 -13.00 2.10 1.45
N MET A 86 -14.12 2.79 1.23
CA MET A 86 -14.98 2.58 0.05
C MET A 86 -14.43 3.30 -1.17
N ASN A 87 -14.38 2.60 -2.31
CA ASN A 87 -13.99 3.16 -3.62
C ASN A 87 -12.61 3.82 -3.63
N ARG A 88 -11.67 3.25 -2.89
CA ARG A 88 -10.29 3.74 -2.89
C ARG A 88 -9.46 2.98 -3.92
N ASP A 89 -8.43 3.65 -4.42
CA ASP A 89 -7.48 2.99 -5.33
C ASP A 89 -6.60 2.01 -4.55
N VAL A 90 -6.14 2.44 -3.36
CA VAL A 90 -5.30 1.63 -2.47
C VAL A 90 -5.80 1.77 -1.04
N VAL A 91 -5.85 0.66 -0.32
CA VAL A 91 -6.09 0.68 1.13
C VAL A 91 -4.96 -0.08 1.83
N ILE A 92 -4.39 0.56 2.85
CA ILE A 92 -3.30 0.01 3.66
C ILE A 92 -3.84 -0.23 5.07
N TYR A 93 -3.97 -1.49 5.46
CA TYR A 93 -4.43 -1.87 6.80
C TYR A 93 -3.21 -2.10 7.68
N ALA A 94 -3.02 -1.24 8.69
CA ALA A 94 -1.86 -1.27 9.58
C ALA A 94 -2.24 -1.41 11.05
N THR A 95 -3.41 -1.94 11.31
CA THR A 95 -3.90 -2.21 12.67
C THR A 95 -3.92 -3.72 12.92
N PRO A 96 -3.62 -4.18 14.13
CA PRO A 96 -3.62 -5.62 14.43
C PRO A 96 -5.02 -6.24 14.48
N THR A 97 -6.06 -5.40 14.64
CA THR A 97 -7.43 -5.88 14.78
C THR A 97 -8.38 -4.93 14.07
N ILE A 98 -9.32 -5.47 13.30
CA ILE A 98 -10.39 -4.72 12.67
C ILE A 98 -11.71 -5.18 13.28
N THR A 99 -12.39 -4.28 14.00
CA THR A 99 -13.66 -4.57 14.67
C THR A 99 -14.86 -3.92 14.02
N LYS A 100 -14.63 -3.02 13.05
CA LYS A 100 -15.68 -2.31 12.32
C LYS A 100 -15.77 -2.84 10.89
N ASP A 101 -16.91 -2.60 10.24
CA ASP A 101 -17.11 -2.97 8.85
C ASP A 101 -16.16 -2.20 7.94
N ILE A 102 -15.66 -2.88 6.92
CA ILE A 102 -14.81 -2.31 5.88
C ILE A 102 -15.42 -2.60 4.51
N SER A 103 -15.02 -1.80 3.51
CA SER A 103 -15.40 -2.04 2.13
C SER A 103 -14.42 -2.99 1.45
N TYR A 104 -14.94 -3.87 0.60
CA TYR A 104 -14.12 -4.82 -0.18
C TYR A 104 -14.02 -4.40 -1.65
N ASN A 105 -14.37 -3.16 -1.99
CA ASN A 105 -14.36 -2.68 -3.37
C ASN A 105 -13.16 -1.78 -3.71
N THR A 106 -12.02 -2.04 -3.07
CA THR A 106 -10.75 -1.37 -3.44
C THR A 106 -10.40 -1.67 -4.89
N ARG A 107 -9.96 -0.65 -5.63
CA ARG A 107 -9.76 -0.78 -7.09
C ARG A 107 -8.47 -1.44 -7.50
N ASP A 108 -7.35 -1.05 -6.88
CA ASP A 108 -6.02 -1.42 -7.40
C ASP A 108 -5.25 -2.36 -6.50
N LEU A 109 -5.19 -2.09 -5.19
CA LEU A 109 -4.33 -2.86 -4.29
C LEU A 109 -4.76 -2.74 -2.84
N VAL A 110 -4.74 -3.86 -2.13
CA VAL A 110 -4.87 -3.89 -0.67
C VAL A 110 -3.57 -4.39 -0.07
N ILE A 111 -3.03 -3.62 0.88
CA ILE A 111 -1.85 -4.00 1.67
C ILE A 111 -2.29 -4.18 3.12
N ASP A 112 -2.17 -5.39 3.64
CA ASP A 112 -2.59 -5.73 5.01
C ASP A 112 -1.37 -6.01 5.89
N LEU A 113 -0.79 -4.95 6.43
CA LEU A 113 0.41 -5.03 7.27
C LEU A 113 0.11 -5.68 8.62
N GLY A 114 -1.11 -5.50 9.12
CA GLY A 114 -1.51 -6.05 10.41
C GLY A 114 -2.04 -7.47 10.32
N ASN A 115 -2.19 -8.02 9.12
CA ASN A 115 -2.82 -9.32 8.88
C ASN A 115 -4.18 -9.42 9.56
N SER A 116 -4.98 -8.36 9.46
CA SER A 116 -6.20 -8.19 10.25
C SER A 116 -7.48 -8.15 9.42
N VAL A 117 -7.37 -8.14 8.09
CA VAL A 117 -8.55 -8.14 7.22
C VAL A 117 -9.32 -9.46 7.39
N PRO A 118 -10.62 -9.40 7.72
CA PRO A 118 -11.40 -10.63 8.03
C PRO A 118 -11.59 -11.57 6.84
N HIS A 119 -11.81 -11.02 5.64
CA HIS A 119 -12.18 -11.81 4.47
C HIS A 119 -11.38 -11.36 3.23
N PRO A 120 -10.06 -11.66 3.17
CA PRO A 120 -9.23 -11.18 2.07
C PRO A 120 -9.65 -11.70 0.68
N ASP A 121 -10.32 -12.82 0.63
CA ASP A 121 -10.85 -13.43 -0.60
C ASP A 121 -12.02 -12.64 -1.23
N ARG A 122 -12.58 -11.67 -0.49
CA ARG A 122 -13.70 -10.86 -1.00
C ARG A 122 -13.23 -9.68 -1.86
N PHE A 123 -11.94 -9.34 -1.86
CA PHE A 123 -11.42 -8.29 -2.73
C PHE A 123 -11.32 -8.77 -4.18
N ASN A 124 -11.62 -7.88 -5.13
CA ASN A 124 -11.44 -8.14 -6.55
C ASN A 124 -10.09 -7.61 -7.09
N CYS A 125 -9.26 -7.06 -6.23
CA CYS A 125 -7.93 -6.55 -6.55
C CYS A 125 -6.87 -7.41 -5.86
N PRO A 126 -5.59 -7.26 -6.21
CA PRO A 126 -4.50 -7.94 -5.50
C PRO A 126 -4.49 -7.57 -4.02
N TYR A 127 -4.23 -8.58 -3.19
CA TYR A 127 -4.13 -8.47 -1.73
C TYR A 127 -2.75 -8.96 -1.29
N VAL A 128 -2.08 -8.17 -0.46
CA VAL A 128 -0.76 -8.48 0.08
C VAL A 128 -0.80 -8.35 1.59
N ASN A 129 -0.44 -9.40 2.32
CA ASN A 129 -0.43 -9.38 3.79
C ASN A 129 0.97 -9.35 4.39
N ARG A 130 2.02 -9.31 3.57
CA ARG A 130 3.41 -9.17 4.00
C ARG A 130 4.19 -8.42 2.95
N ILE A 131 5.00 -7.46 3.38
CA ILE A 131 5.90 -6.76 2.49
C ILE A 131 7.33 -7.20 2.80
N GLY A 132 7.80 -8.19 2.03
CA GLY A 132 9.18 -8.62 1.98
C GLY A 132 9.64 -8.61 0.54
N GLN A 133 10.93 -8.70 0.29
CA GLN A 133 11.48 -8.65 -1.05
C GLN A 133 10.85 -9.68 -1.99
N LEU A 134 10.66 -10.90 -1.51
CA LEU A 134 10.08 -11.97 -2.32
C LEU A 134 8.62 -11.68 -2.67
N THR A 135 7.85 -11.20 -1.70
CA THR A 135 6.45 -10.84 -1.90
C THR A 135 6.31 -9.71 -2.91
N VAL A 136 7.15 -8.70 -2.82
CA VAL A 136 7.19 -7.58 -3.76
C VAL A 136 7.47 -8.09 -5.18
N SER A 137 8.46 -8.94 -5.36
CA SER A 137 8.81 -9.51 -6.66
C SER A 137 7.66 -10.32 -7.28
N VAL A 138 7.00 -11.14 -6.47
CA VAL A 138 5.85 -11.94 -6.93
C VAL A 138 4.69 -11.03 -7.33
N LEU A 139 4.40 -10.02 -6.53
CA LEU A 139 3.32 -9.07 -6.82
C LEU A 139 3.58 -8.30 -8.10
N LEU A 140 4.81 -7.85 -8.31
CA LEU A 140 5.21 -7.18 -9.54
C LEU A 140 5.05 -8.06 -10.76
N ASN A 141 5.43 -9.31 -10.65
CA ASN A 141 5.25 -10.27 -11.73
C ASN A 141 3.77 -10.43 -12.09
N ARG A 142 2.89 -10.42 -11.08
CA ARG A 142 1.45 -10.47 -11.30
C ARG A 142 0.94 -9.23 -12.02
N PHE A 143 1.38 -8.04 -11.62
CA PHE A 143 1.01 -6.79 -12.29
C PHE A 143 1.51 -6.75 -13.72
N ALA A 144 2.74 -7.12 -13.97
CA ALA A 144 3.32 -7.17 -15.31
C ALA A 144 2.53 -8.12 -16.21
N ARG A 145 2.14 -9.29 -15.71
CA ARG A 145 1.32 -10.25 -16.46
C ARG A 145 -0.07 -9.68 -16.77
N LYS A 146 -0.68 -8.98 -15.82
CA LYS A 146 -1.99 -8.38 -16.02
C LYS A 146 -1.95 -7.31 -17.10
N GLU A 147 -0.93 -6.46 -17.11
CA GLU A 147 -0.74 -5.44 -18.14
C GLU A 147 -0.56 -6.07 -19.53
N HIS A 148 0.17 -7.16 -19.61
CA HIS A 148 0.41 -7.85 -20.90
C HIS A 148 -0.81 -8.59 -21.43
N ARG A 149 -1.83 -8.81 -20.62
CA ARG A 149 -3.07 -9.47 -21.04
C ARG A 149 -4.08 -8.53 -21.67
N THR A 150 -3.88 -7.25 -21.51
CA THR A 150 -4.73 -6.25 -22.14
C THR A 150 -4.14 -5.76 -23.45
#